data_f872efa34c7179e55b609090fb58ecf6
#
_entry.id   f872efa34c7179e55b609090fb58ecf6
#
_cell.length_a   1.000
_cell.length_b   1.000
_cell.length_c   1.000
_cell.angle_alpha   90.00
_cell.angle_beta   90.00
_cell.angle_gamma   90.00
#
_symmetry.space_group_name_H-M   'P 1'
#
loop_
_entity.id
_entity.type
_entity.pdbx_description
1 polymer ?
#
loop_
_entity_poly.entity_id
_entity_poly.type
_entity_poly.pdbx_seq_one_letter_code
_entity_poly.pdbx_strand_id
1 'polypeptide(L)'
;MEYHYQSDHRRSYRHRGSTWHPILYSLIFNFQLSIFNYQFSIIMGKAYCFYQNYREVRLLVIHCSATRYDRDFPVEALRSSHKARGFADIGYHFYITRDGELHRCRPVNQIGAHAAGWNDKSIGICYEGGRDEQGRPADTRTYAQRCTLMDLLRQLRRDYPEARILGHYQLSPYIKKACPCFDARKEYETL
;
A
#
# COMPACT_ATOMS: atom_id res chain seq x y z
N MET A 1 -28.92 92.53 -9.42
CA MET A 1 -27.56 92.16 -9.01
C MET A 1 -27.26 90.82 -9.59
N GLU A 2 -26.46 90.86 -10.60
CA GLU A 2 -25.88 89.63 -11.28
C GLU A 2 -24.97 88.90 -10.34
N TYR A 3 -24.95 87.61 -10.46
CA TYR A 3 -23.70 86.85 -10.39
C TYR A 3 -23.81 85.60 -11.27
N HIS A 4 -23.09 85.65 -12.37
CA HIS A 4 -22.64 84.49 -13.15
C HIS A 4 -21.85 83.54 -12.29
N TYR A 5 -22.03 82.21 -12.47
CA TYR A 5 -21.01 81.28 -12.24
C TYR A 5 -20.95 80.22 -13.36
N GLN A 6 -19.95 80.39 -14.18
CA GLN A 6 -19.46 79.43 -15.14
C GLN A 6 -18.68 78.31 -14.41
N SER A 7 -18.68 77.16 -14.96
CA SER A 7 -17.59 76.25 -15.33
C SER A 7 -17.97 74.82 -15.00
N ASP A 8 -18.24 74.04 -15.96
CA ASP A 8 -17.31 73.13 -16.69
C ASP A 8 -16.27 72.45 -15.80
N HIS A 9 -16.49 71.17 -15.57
CA HIS A 9 -15.49 70.14 -15.43
C HIS A 9 -16.17 68.79 -15.49
N ARG A 10 -16.47 68.30 -16.70
CA ARG A 10 -16.65 66.83 -16.95
C ARG A 10 -15.30 66.19 -16.83
N ARG A 11 -14.99 65.68 -15.68
CA ARG A 11 -13.89 64.63 -15.54
C ARG A 11 -14.44 63.32 -16.02
N SER A 12 -14.09 62.93 -17.21
CA SER A 12 -14.18 61.58 -17.72
C SER A 12 -13.30 60.65 -16.89
N TYR A 13 -13.93 59.85 -16.04
CA TYR A 13 -13.23 58.69 -15.47
C TYR A 13 -12.99 57.69 -16.60
N ARG A 14 -11.78 57.73 -17.14
CA ARG A 14 -11.27 56.59 -17.93
C ARG A 14 -11.09 55.42 -16.99
N HIS A 15 -11.99 54.44 -17.08
CA HIS A 15 -11.70 53.09 -16.62
C HIS A 15 -10.44 52.65 -17.33
N ARG A 16 -9.34 52.61 -16.64
CA ARG A 16 -8.19 51.83 -17.06
C ARG A 16 -8.60 50.36 -16.91
N GLY A 17 -9.11 49.79 -18.00
CA GLY A 17 -9.23 48.35 -18.13
C GLY A 17 -7.83 47.76 -17.91
N SER A 18 -7.68 46.97 -16.88
CA SER A 18 -6.52 46.13 -16.71
C SER A 18 -6.48 45.17 -17.89
N THR A 19 -5.71 45.51 -18.92
CA THR A 19 -5.41 44.61 -20.02
C THR A 19 -4.49 43.53 -19.47
N TRP A 20 -5.08 42.50 -18.89
CA TRP A 20 -4.35 41.27 -18.65
C TRP A 20 -3.87 40.75 -19.99
N HIS A 21 -2.55 40.61 -20.11
CA HIS A 21 -1.92 40.24 -21.37
C HIS A 21 -2.48 38.88 -21.84
N PRO A 22 -2.91 38.71 -23.10
CA PRO A 22 -3.48 37.44 -23.61
C PRO A 22 -2.63 36.22 -23.33
N ILE A 23 -1.32 36.45 -23.23
CA ILE A 23 -0.34 35.43 -22.86
C ILE A 23 -0.55 34.86 -21.44
N LEU A 24 -0.94 35.74 -20.46
CA LEU A 24 -1.18 35.29 -19.08
C LEU A 24 -2.43 34.40 -19.00
N TYR A 25 -3.50 34.72 -19.73
CA TYR A 25 -4.71 33.88 -19.81
C TYR A 25 -4.41 32.55 -20.47
N SER A 26 -3.61 32.55 -21.52
CA SER A 26 -3.17 31.32 -22.20
C SER A 26 -2.33 30.44 -21.28
N LEU A 27 -1.41 31.02 -20.51
CA LEU A 27 -0.56 30.30 -19.55
C LEU A 27 -1.36 29.71 -18.39
N ILE A 28 -2.29 30.47 -17.80
CA ILE A 28 -3.14 29.98 -16.72
C ILE A 28 -4.09 28.89 -17.21
N PHE A 29 -4.70 29.06 -18.38
CA PHE A 29 -5.60 28.07 -18.97
C PHE A 29 -4.86 26.77 -19.33
N ASN A 30 -3.67 26.89 -19.93
CA ASN A 30 -2.84 25.72 -20.24
C ASN A 30 -2.32 25.02 -18.98
N PHE A 31 -2.02 25.75 -17.90
CA PHE A 31 -1.62 25.17 -16.63
C PHE A 31 -2.78 24.43 -15.96
N GLN A 32 -3.98 24.97 -15.99
CA GLN A 32 -5.18 24.30 -15.47
C GLN A 32 -5.56 23.07 -16.28
N LEU A 33 -5.46 23.13 -17.61
CA LEU A 33 -5.64 21.96 -18.48
C LEU A 33 -4.58 20.90 -18.24
N SER A 34 -3.34 21.30 -17.99
CA SER A 34 -2.25 20.37 -17.65
C SER A 34 -2.51 19.64 -16.33
N ILE A 35 -2.96 20.36 -15.30
CA ILE A 35 -3.33 19.75 -14.00
C ILE A 35 -4.51 18.81 -14.18
N PHE A 36 -5.56 19.24 -14.91
CA PHE A 36 -6.73 18.41 -15.17
C PHE A 36 -6.37 17.14 -15.94
N ASN A 37 -5.56 17.27 -16.98
CA ASN A 37 -5.08 16.13 -17.77
C ASN A 37 -4.18 15.21 -16.95
N TYR A 38 -3.35 15.75 -16.05
CA TYR A 38 -2.51 14.96 -15.15
C TYR A 38 -3.36 14.21 -14.13
N GLN A 39 -4.34 14.86 -13.51
CA GLN A 39 -5.29 14.25 -12.59
C GLN A 39 -6.15 13.18 -13.30
N PHE A 40 -6.63 13.48 -14.50
CA PHE A 40 -7.38 12.54 -15.32
C PHE A 40 -6.53 11.34 -15.75
N SER A 41 -5.27 11.58 -16.13
CA SER A 41 -4.31 10.51 -16.45
C SER A 41 -4.01 9.60 -15.25
N ILE A 42 -3.89 10.18 -14.04
CA ILE A 42 -3.74 9.39 -12.81
C ILE A 42 -4.99 8.56 -12.52
N ILE A 43 -6.19 9.15 -12.68
CA ILE A 43 -7.46 8.45 -12.45
C ILE A 43 -7.66 7.36 -13.50
N MET A 44 -7.44 7.66 -14.78
CA MET A 44 -7.56 6.69 -15.86
C MET A 44 -6.44 5.66 -15.82
N GLY A 45 -5.21 6.04 -15.46
CA GLY A 45 -4.10 5.11 -15.25
C GLY A 45 -4.37 4.14 -14.10
N LYS A 46 -4.95 4.60 -12.99
CA LYS A 46 -5.42 3.72 -11.91
C LYS A 46 -6.57 2.83 -12.39
N ALA A 47 -7.56 3.37 -13.08
CA ALA A 47 -8.66 2.59 -13.63
C ALA A 47 -8.19 1.58 -14.68
N TYR A 48 -7.23 1.95 -15.53
CA TYR A 48 -6.66 1.08 -16.56
C TYR A 48 -5.78 -0.03 -15.95
N CYS A 49 -4.98 0.28 -14.92
CA CYS A 49 -4.27 -0.74 -14.13
C CYS A 49 -5.25 -1.66 -13.39
N PHE A 50 -6.37 -1.13 -12.92
CA PHE A 50 -7.44 -1.91 -12.33
C PHE A 50 -8.05 -2.91 -13.32
N TYR A 51 -8.20 -2.53 -14.59
CA TYR A 51 -8.85 -3.36 -15.61
C TYR A 51 -7.93 -4.41 -16.24
N GLN A 52 -6.61 -4.16 -16.30
CA GLN A 52 -5.69 -5.06 -17.03
C GLN A 52 -5.06 -6.19 -16.23
N ASN A 53 -5.02 -6.11 -14.87
CA ASN A 53 -4.36 -7.13 -14.05
C ASN A 53 -5.00 -7.31 -12.67
N TYR A 54 -6.31 -7.16 -12.55
CA TYR A 54 -6.97 -7.29 -11.26
C TYR A 54 -7.10 -8.77 -10.87
N ARG A 55 -6.16 -9.22 -10.06
CA ARG A 55 -6.31 -10.48 -9.33
C ARG A 55 -7.27 -10.24 -8.16
N GLU A 56 -8.33 -11.02 -8.07
CA GLU A 56 -9.25 -10.94 -6.93
C GLU A 56 -8.51 -11.35 -5.64
N VAL A 57 -8.33 -10.40 -4.72
CA VAL A 57 -7.74 -10.65 -3.41
C VAL A 57 -8.83 -10.68 -2.36
N ARG A 58 -9.07 -11.86 -1.79
CA ARG A 58 -10.06 -12.11 -0.72
C ARG A 58 -9.42 -12.33 0.64
N LEU A 59 -8.10 -12.55 0.69
CA LEU A 59 -7.38 -12.92 1.90
C LEU A 59 -6.05 -12.19 2.01
N LEU A 60 -5.76 -11.67 3.19
CA LEU A 60 -4.44 -11.24 3.64
C LEU A 60 -3.93 -12.30 4.63
N VAL A 61 -2.97 -13.11 4.19
CA VAL A 61 -2.51 -14.27 4.96
C VAL A 61 -1.18 -13.96 5.62
N ILE A 62 -1.18 -14.00 6.95
CA ILE A 62 0.02 -13.75 7.75
C ILE A 62 0.75 -15.06 8.02
N HIS A 63 2.07 -15.01 7.85
CA HIS A 63 3.01 -16.10 8.08
C HIS A 63 4.15 -15.66 8.99
N CYS A 64 4.88 -16.61 9.53
CA CYS A 64 6.22 -16.44 10.08
C CYS A 64 7.23 -17.23 9.25
N SER A 65 8.49 -16.83 9.25
CA SER A 65 9.57 -17.58 8.59
C SER A 65 9.86 -18.92 9.27
N ALA A 66 9.32 -19.13 10.48
CA ALA A 66 9.60 -20.28 11.35
C ALA A 66 11.09 -20.42 11.68
N THR A 67 11.77 -19.28 11.83
CA THR A 67 13.15 -19.16 12.30
C THR A 67 13.20 -18.80 13.78
N ARG A 68 14.30 -19.11 14.45
CA ARG A 68 14.53 -18.70 15.84
C ARG A 68 14.69 -17.18 15.91
N TYR A 69 14.13 -16.57 16.95
CA TYR A 69 14.15 -15.11 17.11
C TYR A 69 15.54 -14.54 17.43
N ASP A 70 16.47 -15.37 17.90
CA ASP A 70 17.85 -15.02 18.25
C ASP A 70 18.84 -15.15 17.07
N ARG A 71 18.35 -15.44 15.87
CA ARG A 71 19.15 -15.59 14.65
C ARG A 71 18.55 -14.73 13.54
N ASP A 72 19.39 -13.93 12.90
CA ASP A 72 18.97 -13.13 11.77
C ASP A 72 18.61 -14.01 10.57
N PHE A 73 17.55 -13.61 9.90
CA PHE A 73 17.09 -14.29 8.69
C PHE A 73 16.72 -13.22 7.64
N PRO A 74 17.71 -12.52 7.08
CA PRO A 74 17.49 -11.43 6.13
C PRO A 74 16.80 -11.94 4.86
N VAL A 75 16.28 -11.01 4.05
CA VAL A 75 15.51 -11.31 2.84
C VAL A 75 16.27 -12.24 1.88
N GLU A 76 17.60 -12.12 1.77
CA GLU A 76 18.40 -12.98 0.91
C GLU A 76 18.51 -14.43 1.45
N ALA A 77 18.54 -14.61 2.77
CA ALA A 77 18.49 -15.92 3.38
C ALA A 77 17.12 -16.59 3.15
N LEU A 78 16.03 -15.83 3.25
CA LEU A 78 14.70 -16.30 2.89
C LEU A 78 14.62 -16.69 1.41
N ARG A 79 15.18 -15.86 0.50
CA ARG A 79 15.24 -16.16 -0.93
C ARG A 79 16.00 -17.46 -1.21
N SER A 80 17.17 -17.60 -0.64
CA SER A 80 18.01 -18.81 -0.77
C SER A 80 17.30 -20.05 -0.26
N SER A 81 16.64 -19.94 0.90
CA SER A 81 15.84 -21.04 1.47
C SER A 81 14.67 -21.45 0.57
N HIS A 82 14.00 -20.49 -0.07
CA HIS A 82 12.91 -20.77 -1.00
C HIS A 82 13.43 -21.43 -2.27
N LYS A 83 14.50 -20.91 -2.87
CA LYS A 83 15.15 -21.51 -4.05
C LYS A 83 15.63 -22.92 -3.79
N ALA A 84 16.22 -23.19 -2.64
CA ALA A 84 16.65 -24.55 -2.23
C ALA A 84 15.49 -25.55 -2.12
N ARG A 85 14.24 -25.06 -1.94
CA ARG A 85 13.01 -25.86 -1.95
C ARG A 85 12.34 -25.95 -3.33
N GLY A 86 12.99 -25.45 -4.40
CA GLY A 86 12.48 -25.50 -5.76
C GLY A 86 11.57 -24.33 -6.17
N PHE A 87 11.47 -23.27 -5.37
CA PHE A 87 10.74 -22.07 -5.76
C PHE A 87 11.59 -21.23 -6.71
N ALA A 88 10.97 -20.56 -7.68
CA ALA A 88 11.67 -19.62 -8.57
C ALA A 88 12.22 -18.40 -7.82
N ASP A 89 11.48 -17.92 -6.80
CA ASP A 89 11.85 -16.82 -5.91
C ASP A 89 11.02 -16.91 -4.61
N ILE A 90 11.11 -15.88 -3.74
CA ILE A 90 10.32 -15.78 -2.50
C ILE A 90 8.82 -15.91 -2.82
N GLY A 91 8.14 -16.79 -2.10
CA GLY A 91 6.72 -17.08 -2.30
C GLY A 91 5.77 -16.03 -1.69
N TYR A 92 6.26 -15.21 -0.76
CA TYR A 92 5.50 -14.15 -0.10
C TYR A 92 5.50 -12.86 -0.92
N HIS A 93 4.47 -12.03 -0.75
CA HIS A 93 4.43 -10.69 -1.35
C HIS A 93 5.22 -9.68 -0.52
N PHE A 94 5.17 -9.85 0.81
CA PHE A 94 5.86 -8.99 1.77
C PHE A 94 6.63 -9.83 2.79
N TYR A 95 7.78 -9.33 3.19
CA TYR A 95 8.57 -9.85 4.28
C TYR A 95 8.96 -8.72 5.22
N ILE A 96 8.84 -8.95 6.54
CA ILE A 96 9.16 -7.97 7.57
C ILE A 96 10.28 -8.54 8.42
N THR A 97 11.46 -7.94 8.34
CA THR A 97 12.62 -8.32 9.15
C THR A 97 12.45 -7.90 10.60
N ARG A 98 13.26 -8.41 11.48
CA ARG A 98 13.15 -8.24 12.94
C ARG A 98 13.18 -6.78 13.40
N ASP A 99 13.95 -5.93 12.73
CA ASP A 99 14.02 -4.48 12.95
C ASP A 99 12.78 -3.73 12.45
N GLY A 100 11.87 -4.43 11.78
CA GLY A 100 10.64 -3.88 11.24
C GLY A 100 10.77 -3.37 9.80
N GLU A 101 11.89 -3.60 9.10
CA GLU A 101 12.01 -3.22 7.70
C GLU A 101 11.06 -4.06 6.82
N LEU A 102 10.33 -3.37 5.93
CA LEU A 102 9.38 -3.98 5.00
C LEU A 102 10.01 -4.22 3.63
N HIS A 103 10.18 -5.47 3.27
CA HIS A 103 10.66 -5.89 1.95
C HIS A 103 9.48 -6.31 1.05
N ARG A 104 9.40 -5.70 -0.14
CA ARG A 104 8.47 -6.09 -1.20
C ARG A 104 9.13 -7.16 -2.05
N CYS A 105 8.71 -8.41 -1.89
CA CYS A 105 9.36 -9.57 -2.49
C CYS A 105 8.70 -10.01 -3.80
N ARG A 106 7.36 -9.93 -3.86
CA ARG A 106 6.58 -10.29 -5.04
C ARG A 106 5.52 -9.22 -5.29
N PRO A 107 5.31 -8.78 -6.54
CA PRO A 107 4.21 -7.86 -6.87
C PRO A 107 2.85 -8.43 -6.47
N VAL A 108 1.97 -7.61 -5.92
CA VAL A 108 0.65 -8.06 -5.42
C VAL A 108 -0.29 -8.57 -6.52
N ASN A 109 -0.09 -8.17 -7.78
CA ASN A 109 -0.81 -8.69 -8.93
C ASN A 109 -0.33 -10.08 -9.38
N GLN A 110 0.81 -10.55 -8.89
CA GLN A 110 1.34 -11.89 -9.13
C GLN A 110 0.79 -12.89 -8.11
N ILE A 111 0.47 -14.10 -8.57
CA ILE A 111 0.06 -15.18 -7.65
C ILE A 111 1.24 -15.57 -6.77
N GLY A 112 1.01 -15.64 -5.47
CA GLY A 112 2.01 -16.06 -4.48
C GLY A 112 2.33 -17.57 -4.54
N ALA A 113 3.29 -17.97 -3.71
CA ALA A 113 3.61 -19.38 -3.47
C ALA A 113 3.82 -19.61 -1.95
N HIS A 114 2.80 -19.32 -1.15
CA HIS A 114 2.86 -19.33 0.32
C HIS A 114 1.78 -20.17 1.00
N ALA A 115 0.65 -20.41 0.31
CA ALA A 115 -0.49 -21.19 0.83
C ALA A 115 -1.16 -21.94 -0.32
N ALA A 116 -0.82 -23.21 -0.49
CA ALA A 116 -1.37 -24.06 -1.55
C ALA A 116 -2.91 -24.10 -1.49
N GLY A 117 -3.57 -23.92 -2.64
CA GLY A 117 -5.02 -23.84 -2.77
C GLY A 117 -5.62 -22.46 -2.42
N TRP A 118 -4.78 -21.48 -1.99
CA TRP A 118 -5.22 -20.13 -1.60
C TRP A 118 -4.41 -19.01 -2.27
N ASN A 119 -3.32 -19.36 -2.96
CA ASN A 119 -2.37 -18.39 -3.53
C ASN A 119 -3.02 -17.44 -4.54
N ASP A 120 -3.96 -17.92 -5.33
CA ASP A 120 -4.65 -17.17 -6.38
C ASP A 120 -5.51 -16.01 -5.85
N LYS A 121 -6.02 -16.15 -4.63
CA LYS A 121 -6.95 -15.20 -3.99
C LYS A 121 -6.39 -14.56 -2.71
N SER A 122 -5.08 -14.65 -2.47
CA SER A 122 -4.46 -14.13 -1.25
C SER A 122 -3.17 -13.34 -1.49
N ILE A 123 -2.91 -12.41 -0.59
CA ILE A 123 -1.61 -11.76 -0.41
C ILE A 123 -0.93 -12.40 0.79
N GLY A 124 0.27 -12.95 0.61
CA GLY A 124 1.07 -13.52 1.70
C GLY A 124 2.02 -12.49 2.30
N ILE A 125 1.96 -12.34 3.62
CA ILE A 125 2.80 -11.44 4.42
C ILE A 125 3.53 -12.32 5.43
N CYS A 126 4.86 -12.26 5.45
CA CYS A 126 5.67 -13.07 6.36
C CYS A 126 6.51 -12.17 7.25
N TYR A 127 6.57 -12.46 8.55
CA TYR A 127 7.52 -11.82 9.45
C TYR A 127 8.67 -12.78 9.81
N GLU A 128 9.84 -12.21 10.09
CA GLU A 128 11.00 -12.94 10.56
C GLU A 128 10.81 -13.42 12.00
N GLY A 129 10.98 -14.71 12.25
CA GLY A 129 10.82 -15.32 13.56
C GLY A 129 9.78 -16.45 13.60
N GLY A 130 9.03 -16.54 14.69
CA GLY A 130 8.00 -17.55 14.91
C GLY A 130 8.48 -18.76 15.70
N ARG A 131 9.73 -18.75 16.18
CA ARG A 131 10.28 -19.79 17.08
C ARG A 131 11.07 -19.16 18.24
N ASP A 132 10.90 -19.74 19.41
CA ASP A 132 11.68 -19.39 20.61
C ASP A 132 13.14 -19.94 20.55
N GLU A 133 13.91 -19.73 21.60
CA GLU A 133 15.30 -20.22 21.70
C GLU A 133 15.42 -21.74 21.58
N GLN A 134 14.41 -22.46 22.04
CA GLN A 134 14.34 -23.90 21.98
C GLN A 134 13.78 -24.40 20.63
N GLY A 135 13.46 -23.48 19.70
CA GLY A 135 12.91 -23.80 18.40
C GLY A 135 11.42 -24.17 18.40
N ARG A 136 10.69 -23.94 19.49
CA ARG A 136 9.25 -24.19 19.59
C ARG A 136 8.47 -23.02 18.97
N PRO A 137 7.28 -23.26 18.40
CA PRO A 137 6.43 -22.19 17.89
C PRO A 137 6.08 -21.17 18.98
N ALA A 138 6.35 -19.89 18.71
CA ALA A 138 6.05 -18.78 19.62
C ALA A 138 5.83 -17.49 18.84
N ASP A 139 5.00 -16.58 19.36
CA ASP A 139 4.89 -15.23 18.84
C ASP A 139 6.12 -14.41 19.25
N THR A 140 7.09 -14.35 18.35
CA THR A 140 8.38 -13.67 18.56
C THR A 140 8.46 -12.33 17.86
N ARG A 141 7.31 -11.77 17.43
CA ARG A 141 7.28 -10.46 16.77
C ARG A 141 7.82 -9.37 17.69
N THR A 142 8.77 -8.60 17.19
CA THR A 142 9.23 -7.38 17.84
C THR A 142 8.16 -6.30 17.81
N TYR A 143 8.31 -5.26 18.60
CA TYR A 143 7.44 -4.08 18.54
C TYR A 143 7.47 -3.43 17.15
N ALA A 144 8.66 -3.29 16.54
CA ALA A 144 8.85 -2.74 15.21
C ALA A 144 8.09 -3.57 14.15
N GLN A 145 8.19 -4.90 14.19
CA GLN A 145 7.43 -5.77 13.29
C GLN A 145 5.91 -5.62 13.46
N ARG A 146 5.42 -5.48 14.69
CA ARG A 146 3.98 -5.28 14.95
C ARG A 146 3.50 -3.95 14.37
N CYS A 147 4.27 -2.87 14.52
CA CYS A 147 3.95 -1.57 13.92
C CYS A 147 3.90 -1.65 12.39
N THR A 148 4.95 -2.17 11.77
CA THR A 148 5.04 -2.31 10.31
C THR A 148 3.93 -3.20 9.75
N LEU A 149 3.63 -4.31 10.41
CA LEU A 149 2.55 -5.22 10.01
C LEU A 149 1.18 -4.54 10.11
N MET A 150 0.92 -3.79 11.18
CA MET A 150 -0.32 -3.03 11.35
C MET A 150 -0.50 -1.99 10.23
N ASP A 151 0.54 -1.22 9.93
CA ASP A 151 0.48 -0.17 8.90
C ASP A 151 0.31 -0.78 7.49
N LEU A 152 1.00 -1.87 7.20
CA LEU A 152 0.83 -2.62 5.95
C LEU A 152 -0.58 -3.16 5.82
N LEU A 153 -1.14 -3.75 6.87
CA LEU A 153 -2.51 -4.28 6.86
C LEU A 153 -3.54 -3.17 6.67
N ARG A 154 -3.39 -2.03 7.32
CA ARG A 154 -4.24 -0.84 7.11
C ARG A 154 -4.20 -0.36 5.67
N GLN A 155 -3.02 -0.32 5.05
CA GLN A 155 -2.88 0.03 3.64
C GLN A 155 -3.58 -1.00 2.75
N LEU A 156 -3.29 -2.29 2.93
CA LEU A 156 -3.88 -3.36 2.12
C LEU A 156 -5.42 -3.44 2.28
N ARG A 157 -5.96 -3.12 3.47
CA ARG A 157 -7.42 -3.06 3.68
C ARG A 157 -8.06 -1.87 2.94
N ARG A 158 -7.36 -0.76 2.73
CA ARG A 158 -7.85 0.31 1.84
C ARG A 158 -7.89 -0.12 0.37
N ASP A 159 -6.87 -0.88 -0.04
CA ASP A 159 -6.76 -1.37 -1.42
C ASP A 159 -7.69 -2.57 -1.70
N TYR A 160 -7.95 -3.39 -0.68
CA TYR A 160 -8.76 -4.61 -0.72
C TYR A 160 -9.76 -4.67 0.45
N PRO A 161 -10.81 -3.84 0.45
CA PRO A 161 -11.71 -3.66 1.59
C PRO A 161 -12.43 -4.96 2.03
N GLU A 162 -12.68 -5.88 1.12
CA GLU A 162 -13.36 -7.16 1.40
C GLU A 162 -12.39 -8.29 1.81
N ALA A 163 -11.07 -8.05 1.77
CA ALA A 163 -10.10 -9.09 2.09
C ALA A 163 -10.06 -9.37 3.61
N ARG A 164 -10.24 -10.61 4.02
CA ARG A 164 -10.14 -11.03 5.42
C ARG A 164 -8.68 -11.25 5.83
N ILE A 165 -8.33 -10.83 7.04
CA ILE A 165 -7.01 -11.06 7.61
C ILE A 165 -7.02 -12.37 8.39
N LEU A 166 -6.12 -13.29 8.05
CA LEU A 166 -6.02 -14.62 8.67
C LEU A 166 -4.56 -15.02 8.84
N GLY A 167 -4.29 -15.79 9.89
CA GLY A 167 -3.04 -16.56 9.97
C GLY A 167 -3.09 -17.78 9.06
N HIS A 168 -1.92 -18.27 8.64
CA HIS A 168 -1.81 -19.44 7.77
C HIS A 168 -2.61 -20.64 8.30
N TYR A 169 -2.49 -20.96 9.59
CA TYR A 169 -3.23 -22.08 10.19
C TYR A 169 -4.75 -21.90 10.19
N GLN A 170 -5.22 -20.65 10.10
CA GLN A 170 -6.65 -20.30 10.11
C GLN A 170 -7.34 -20.48 8.74
N LEU A 171 -6.57 -20.78 7.69
CA LEU A 171 -7.13 -21.04 6.36
C LEU A 171 -7.93 -22.34 6.29
N SER A 172 -7.50 -23.35 7.06
CA SER A 172 -8.16 -24.67 7.09
C SER A 172 -7.87 -25.40 8.39
N PRO A 173 -8.84 -26.16 8.94
CA PRO A 173 -8.63 -27.00 10.13
C PRO A 173 -7.63 -28.13 9.88
N TYR A 174 -7.33 -28.45 8.65
CA TYR A 174 -6.34 -29.48 8.27
C TYR A 174 -4.89 -28.98 8.29
N ILE A 175 -4.67 -27.65 8.40
CA ILE A 175 -3.32 -27.09 8.53
C ILE A 175 -2.86 -27.24 9.98
N LYS A 176 -1.93 -28.18 10.23
CA LYS A 176 -1.41 -28.48 11.56
C LYS A 176 -0.20 -27.62 11.98
N LYS A 177 0.18 -26.63 11.16
CA LYS A 177 1.28 -25.70 11.46
C LYS A 177 0.80 -24.58 12.37
N ALA A 178 1.60 -24.14 13.34
CA ALA A 178 1.27 -23.03 14.23
C ALA A 178 1.40 -21.63 13.57
N CYS A 179 1.92 -21.55 12.35
CA CYS A 179 2.17 -20.29 11.61
C CYS A 179 0.89 -19.45 11.46
N PRO A 180 0.88 -18.20 11.88
CA PRO A 180 1.99 -17.32 12.24
C PRO A 180 2.36 -17.33 13.75
N CYS A 181 1.96 -18.27 14.53
CA CYS A 181 2.21 -18.43 15.96
C CYS A 181 1.45 -17.44 16.87
N PHE A 182 0.42 -16.79 16.36
CA PHE A 182 -0.55 -15.97 17.09
C PHE A 182 -1.90 -15.98 16.37
N ASP A 183 -2.97 -15.56 17.06
CA ASP A 183 -4.31 -15.49 16.47
C ASP A 183 -4.48 -14.19 15.67
N ALA A 184 -4.15 -14.25 14.38
CA ALA A 184 -4.22 -13.09 13.49
C ALA A 184 -5.67 -12.62 13.25
N ARG A 185 -6.64 -13.54 13.19
CA ARG A 185 -8.06 -13.18 13.02
C ARG A 185 -8.55 -12.32 14.17
N LYS A 186 -8.25 -12.74 15.40
CA LYS A 186 -8.67 -12.02 16.61
C LYS A 186 -7.93 -10.69 16.75
N GLU A 187 -6.61 -10.68 16.53
CA GLU A 187 -5.78 -9.48 16.70
C GLU A 187 -6.16 -8.35 15.75
N TYR A 188 -6.60 -8.69 14.53
CA TYR A 188 -6.93 -7.71 13.48
C TYR A 188 -8.42 -7.68 13.13
N GLU A 189 -9.29 -8.12 14.03
CA GLU A 189 -10.74 -8.20 13.83
C GLU A 189 -11.38 -6.85 13.51
N THR A 190 -10.82 -5.76 14.04
CA THR A 190 -11.35 -4.38 13.88
C THR A 190 -10.73 -3.62 12.71
N LEU A 191 -9.84 -4.21 11.94
CA LEU A 191 -9.30 -3.67 10.72
C LEU A 191 -10.21 -4.06 9.54
#